data_7b7a0db57f08a325cc29a5fe3a8b28c1
#
_entry.id   7b7a0db57f08a325cc29a5fe3a8b28c1
#
_cell.length_a   1.000
_cell.length_b   1.000
_cell.length_c   1.000
_cell.angle_alpha   90.00
_cell.angle_beta   90.00
_cell.angle_gamma   90.00
#
_symmetry.space_group_name_H-M   'P 1'
#
loop_
_entity.id
_entity.type
_entity.pdbx_description
1 polymer ?
#
loop_
_entity_poly.entity_id
_entity_poly.type
_entity_poly.pdbx_seq_one_letter_code
_entity_poly.pdbx_strand_id
1 'polypeptide(L)'
;MSMLPSFFKDTFGLTTAAAALVASSYAFMNLMSRPGGGFISDRFGRKKTLLILTAGLACGYLGMSMVGSSWPLWAAIAVAMCCSFFVQAGEGAVFAVVPLIKRSQTGAIAGMTGAYGNVGAVVYLIAYATLPVNQFFLLIAGTAVLGFVSLLFLSLIHI
;
A
#
# COMPACT_ATOMS: atom_id res chain seq x y z
N MET A 1 -4.73 6.84 -3.19
CA MET A 1 -5.38 6.40 -4.44
C MET A 1 -5.70 7.56 -5.40
N SER A 2 -6.07 8.72 -4.88
CA SER A 2 -6.36 9.93 -5.67
C SER A 2 -5.19 10.46 -6.49
N MET A 3 -3.96 10.07 -6.17
CA MET A 3 -2.72 10.55 -6.81
C MET A 3 -2.35 9.77 -8.07
N LEU A 4 -2.80 8.54 -8.22
CA LEU A 4 -2.40 7.68 -9.33
C LEU A 4 -2.85 8.21 -10.71
N PRO A 5 -4.10 8.71 -10.88
CA PRO A 5 -4.51 9.36 -12.12
C PRO A 5 -3.63 10.56 -12.48
N SER A 6 -3.31 11.42 -11.50
CA SER A 6 -2.42 12.58 -11.72
C SER A 6 -1.03 12.12 -12.13
N PHE A 7 -0.47 11.12 -11.44
CA PHE A 7 0.82 10.53 -11.78
C PHE A 7 0.89 10.05 -13.25
N PHE A 8 -0.08 9.25 -13.69
CA PHE A 8 -0.10 8.75 -15.07
C PHE A 8 -0.36 9.84 -16.10
N LYS A 9 -1.20 10.81 -15.77
CA LYS A 9 -1.43 11.97 -16.63
C LYS A 9 -0.16 12.80 -16.81
N ASP A 10 0.50 13.15 -15.72
CA ASP A 10 1.64 14.08 -15.72
C ASP A 10 2.93 13.41 -16.24
N THR A 11 3.14 12.11 -15.96
CA THR A 11 4.35 11.39 -16.37
C THR A 11 4.27 10.89 -17.82
N PHE A 12 3.10 10.43 -18.26
CA PHE A 12 2.92 9.79 -19.58
C PHE A 12 2.09 10.62 -20.55
N GLY A 13 1.64 11.82 -20.17
CA GLY A 13 0.85 12.70 -21.03
C GLY A 13 -0.53 12.13 -21.38
N LEU A 14 -1.08 11.24 -20.55
CA LEU A 14 -2.39 10.62 -20.79
C LEU A 14 -3.52 11.62 -20.64
N THR A 15 -4.60 11.41 -21.42
CA THR A 15 -5.84 12.13 -21.17
C THR A 15 -6.39 11.80 -19.79
N THR A 16 -7.15 12.71 -19.18
CA THR A 16 -7.75 12.49 -17.85
C THR A 16 -8.59 11.21 -17.80
N ALA A 17 -9.32 10.89 -18.88
CA ALA A 17 -10.11 9.67 -18.98
C ALA A 17 -9.24 8.41 -19.03
N ALA A 18 -8.17 8.41 -19.83
CA ALA A 18 -7.25 7.28 -19.93
C ALA A 18 -6.50 7.05 -18.60
N ALA A 19 -6.02 8.10 -17.95
CA ALA A 19 -5.38 8.03 -16.65
C ALA A 19 -6.32 7.50 -15.56
N ALA A 20 -7.60 7.91 -15.60
CA ALA A 20 -8.61 7.39 -14.69
C ALA A 20 -8.91 5.89 -14.92
N LEU A 21 -8.95 5.43 -16.18
CA LEU A 21 -9.10 4.01 -16.51
C LEU A 21 -7.92 3.17 -15.98
N VAL A 22 -6.69 3.63 -16.19
CA VAL A 22 -5.50 2.97 -15.64
C VAL A 22 -5.56 2.92 -14.11
N ALA A 23 -5.94 4.01 -13.47
CA ALA A 23 -6.08 4.05 -12.01
C ALA A 23 -7.24 3.20 -11.48
N SER A 24 -8.31 2.97 -12.27
CA SER A 24 -9.40 2.09 -11.87
C SER A 24 -8.99 0.62 -11.79
N SER A 25 -8.03 0.18 -12.59
CA SER A 25 -7.46 -1.16 -12.50
C SER A 25 -6.78 -1.40 -11.15
N TYR A 26 -6.15 -0.38 -10.58
CA TYR A 26 -5.61 -0.41 -9.23
C TYR A 26 -6.72 -0.60 -8.18
N ALA A 27 -7.85 0.08 -8.35
CA ALA A 27 -9.00 -0.08 -7.45
C ALA A 27 -9.63 -1.49 -7.56
N PHE A 28 -9.63 -2.09 -8.76
CA PHE A 28 -10.09 -3.46 -8.96
C PHE A 28 -9.24 -4.48 -8.21
N MET A 29 -7.90 -4.30 -8.18
CA MET A 29 -7.02 -5.15 -7.37
C MET A 29 -7.37 -5.14 -5.88
N ASN A 30 -7.91 -4.04 -5.37
CA ASN A 30 -8.35 -3.91 -3.98
C ASN A 30 -9.41 -4.97 -3.61
N LEU A 31 -10.35 -5.23 -4.52
CA LEU A 31 -11.45 -6.18 -4.29
C LEU A 31 -10.94 -7.61 -3.99
N MET A 32 -9.85 -8.02 -4.65
CA MET A 32 -9.30 -9.36 -4.53
C MET A 32 -8.17 -9.45 -3.51
N SER A 33 -7.32 -8.43 -3.44
CA SER A 33 -6.09 -8.47 -2.65
C SER A 33 -6.35 -8.30 -1.15
N ARG A 34 -7.34 -7.51 -0.72
CA ARG A 34 -7.69 -7.35 0.71
C ARG A 34 -8.15 -8.64 1.36
N PRO A 35 -9.19 -9.34 0.87
CA PRO A 35 -9.59 -10.64 1.41
C PRO A 35 -8.45 -11.66 1.32
N GLY A 36 -7.70 -11.65 0.20
CA GLY A 36 -6.55 -12.53 -0.01
C GLY A 36 -5.46 -12.34 1.04
N GLY A 37 -5.12 -11.10 1.39
CA GLY A 37 -4.14 -10.79 2.42
C GLY A 37 -4.55 -11.30 3.80
N GLY A 38 -5.81 -11.13 4.18
CA GLY A 38 -6.38 -11.69 5.40
C GLY A 38 -6.28 -13.21 5.43
N PHE A 39 -6.73 -13.88 4.37
CA PHE A 39 -6.69 -15.33 4.25
C PHE A 39 -5.24 -15.90 4.31
N ILE A 40 -4.31 -15.27 3.60
CA ILE A 40 -2.89 -15.65 3.62
C ILE A 40 -2.32 -15.47 5.04
N SER A 41 -2.67 -14.37 5.70
CA SER A 41 -2.26 -14.07 7.07
C SER A 41 -2.71 -15.15 8.07
N ASP A 42 -3.96 -15.60 7.95
CA ASP A 42 -4.50 -16.65 8.82
C ASP A 42 -3.86 -18.03 8.56
N ARG A 43 -3.50 -18.34 7.30
CA ARG A 43 -2.98 -19.64 6.90
C ARG A 43 -1.46 -19.78 7.12
N PHE A 44 -0.67 -18.76 6.81
CA PHE A 44 0.80 -18.82 6.81
C PHE A 44 1.44 -18.17 8.04
N GLY A 45 0.63 -17.60 8.91
CA GLY A 45 1.08 -16.91 10.12
C GLY A 45 1.20 -15.40 9.92
N ARG A 46 0.66 -14.64 10.87
CA ARG A 46 0.43 -13.20 10.80
C ARG A 46 1.71 -12.40 10.65
N LYS A 47 2.70 -12.67 11.53
CA LYS A 47 3.98 -11.95 11.48
C LYS A 47 4.73 -12.17 10.18
N LYS A 48 4.82 -13.42 9.71
CA LYS A 48 5.50 -13.75 8.44
C LYS A 48 4.83 -13.07 7.25
N THR A 49 3.51 -13.13 7.20
CA THR A 49 2.73 -12.50 6.11
C THR A 49 2.92 -11.00 6.11
N LEU A 50 2.81 -10.33 7.26
CA LEU A 50 3.03 -8.88 7.37
C LEU A 50 4.45 -8.49 6.95
N LEU A 51 5.48 -9.24 7.36
CA LEU A 51 6.86 -8.99 6.94
C LEU A 51 7.04 -9.12 5.43
N ILE A 52 6.52 -10.18 4.81
CA ILE A 52 6.62 -10.39 3.36
C ILE A 52 5.88 -9.27 2.61
N LEU A 53 4.66 -8.93 3.04
CA LEU A 53 3.87 -7.90 2.39
C LEU A 53 4.48 -6.50 2.54
N THR A 54 5.05 -6.18 3.71
CA THR A 54 5.74 -4.90 3.94
C THR A 54 7.05 -4.80 3.17
N ALA A 55 7.81 -5.89 3.06
CA ALA A 55 9.00 -5.93 2.20
C ALA A 55 8.63 -5.76 0.72
N GLY A 56 7.60 -6.46 0.24
CA GLY A 56 7.08 -6.30 -1.12
C GLY A 56 6.57 -4.88 -1.39
N LEU A 57 5.95 -4.25 -0.39
CA LEU A 57 5.52 -2.86 -0.44
C LEU A 57 6.71 -1.90 -0.63
N ALA A 58 7.78 -2.07 0.17
CA ALA A 58 8.98 -1.27 0.06
C ALA A 58 9.63 -1.41 -1.34
N CYS A 59 9.77 -2.65 -1.82
CA CYS A 59 10.29 -2.91 -3.17
C CYS A 59 9.38 -2.33 -4.26
N GLY A 60 8.06 -2.42 -4.11
CA GLY A 60 7.09 -1.86 -5.05
C GLY A 60 7.22 -0.34 -5.17
N TYR A 61 7.31 0.37 -4.06
CA TYR A 61 7.48 1.82 -4.08
C TYR A 61 8.89 2.26 -4.52
N LEU A 62 9.93 1.49 -4.24
CA LEU A 62 11.24 1.69 -4.86
C LEU A 62 11.15 1.55 -6.38
N GLY A 63 10.46 0.53 -6.89
CA GLY A 63 10.19 0.39 -8.31
C GLY A 63 9.43 1.60 -8.88
N MET A 64 8.38 2.07 -8.21
CA MET A 64 7.62 3.26 -8.60
C MET A 64 8.46 4.53 -8.64
N SER A 65 9.44 4.67 -7.74
CA SER A 65 10.34 5.83 -7.74
C SER A 65 11.27 5.89 -8.96
N MET A 66 11.50 4.74 -9.60
CA MET A 66 12.33 4.63 -10.81
C MET A 66 11.51 4.80 -12.10
N VAL A 67 10.18 4.77 -12.02
CA VAL A 67 9.30 4.94 -13.18
C VAL A 67 9.37 6.39 -13.66
N GLY A 68 9.74 6.59 -14.92
CA GLY A 68 9.81 7.87 -15.58
C GLY A 68 9.16 7.86 -16.97
N SER A 69 9.14 9.01 -17.63
CA SER A 69 8.55 9.19 -18.97
C SER A 69 9.20 8.33 -20.07
N SER A 70 10.41 7.82 -19.84
CA SER A 70 11.12 6.92 -20.76
C SER A 70 10.64 5.47 -20.69
N TRP A 71 9.86 5.11 -19.66
CA TRP A 71 9.35 3.76 -19.48
C TRP A 71 8.17 3.49 -20.41
N PRO A 72 8.03 2.26 -20.92
CA PRO A 72 6.82 1.87 -21.64
C PRO A 72 5.63 1.85 -20.65
N LEU A 73 4.50 2.40 -21.07
CA LEU A 73 3.30 2.55 -20.24
C LEU A 73 2.87 1.22 -19.58
N TRP A 74 2.92 0.10 -20.32
CA TRP A 74 2.54 -1.21 -19.80
C TRP A 74 3.41 -1.66 -18.62
N ALA A 75 4.73 -1.34 -18.64
CA ALA A 75 5.63 -1.68 -17.55
C ALA A 75 5.35 -0.83 -16.30
N ALA A 76 5.07 0.45 -16.48
CA ALA A 76 4.67 1.34 -15.39
C ALA A 76 3.35 0.86 -14.75
N ILE A 77 2.36 0.43 -15.57
CA ILE A 77 1.11 -0.15 -15.08
C ILE A 77 1.39 -1.44 -14.31
N ALA A 78 2.25 -2.33 -14.81
CA ALA A 78 2.59 -3.59 -14.15
C ALA A 78 3.22 -3.36 -12.77
N VAL A 79 4.16 -2.41 -12.65
CA VAL A 79 4.77 -2.03 -11.37
C VAL A 79 3.73 -1.45 -10.42
N ALA A 80 2.84 -0.57 -10.90
CA ALA A 80 1.78 0.01 -10.10
C ALA A 80 0.78 -1.07 -9.60
N MET A 81 0.43 -2.05 -10.44
CA MET A 81 -0.45 -3.16 -10.08
C MET A 81 0.21 -4.08 -9.04
N CYS A 82 1.49 -4.41 -9.22
CA CYS A 82 2.26 -5.18 -8.25
C CYS A 82 2.33 -4.45 -6.89
N CYS A 83 2.62 -3.14 -6.91
CA CYS A 83 2.61 -2.30 -5.71
C CYS A 83 1.23 -2.30 -5.04
N SER A 84 0.14 -2.16 -5.85
CA SER A 84 -1.24 -2.23 -5.38
C SER A 84 -1.54 -3.52 -4.62
N PHE A 85 -1.10 -4.65 -5.16
CA PHE A 85 -1.30 -5.95 -4.51
C PHE A 85 -0.72 -5.96 -3.10
N PHE A 86 0.54 -5.55 -2.93
CA PHE A 86 1.19 -5.54 -1.61
C PHE A 86 0.54 -4.54 -0.65
N VAL A 87 0.13 -3.36 -1.12
CA VAL A 87 -0.60 -2.37 -0.31
C VAL A 87 -1.91 -2.97 0.22
N GLN A 88 -2.73 -3.49 -0.67
CA GLN A 88 -4.07 -3.94 -0.35
C GLN A 88 -4.07 -5.25 0.45
N ALA A 89 -3.20 -6.19 0.10
CA ALA A 89 -3.02 -7.42 0.86
C ALA A 89 -2.46 -7.13 2.27
N GLY A 90 -1.53 -6.17 2.38
CA GLY A 90 -1.00 -5.71 3.66
C GLY A 90 -2.08 -5.13 4.56
N GLU A 91 -2.96 -4.30 4.00
CA GLU A 91 -4.10 -3.74 4.72
C GLU A 91 -5.06 -4.85 5.20
N GLY A 92 -5.38 -5.82 4.34
CA GLY A 92 -6.19 -6.98 4.71
C GLY A 92 -5.57 -7.80 5.84
N ALA A 93 -4.25 -8.03 5.78
CA ALA A 93 -3.52 -8.75 6.82
C ALA A 93 -3.52 -8.00 8.17
N VAL A 94 -3.40 -6.66 8.16
CA VAL A 94 -3.50 -5.84 9.38
C VAL A 94 -4.89 -5.95 10.00
N PHE A 95 -5.96 -5.83 9.20
CA PHE A 95 -7.33 -5.96 9.70
C PHE A 95 -7.66 -7.37 10.20
N ALA A 96 -7.01 -8.42 9.70
CA ALA A 96 -7.14 -9.78 10.23
C ALA A 96 -6.54 -9.94 11.65
N VAL A 97 -5.59 -9.10 12.04
CA VAL A 97 -5.00 -9.10 13.40
C VAL A 97 -5.90 -8.38 14.41
N VAL A 98 -6.65 -7.36 13.99
CA VAL A 98 -7.46 -6.50 14.88
C VAL A 98 -8.37 -7.27 15.86
N PRO A 99 -9.17 -8.29 15.44
CA PRO A 99 -10.04 -9.03 16.35
C PRO A 99 -9.32 -9.84 17.42
N LEU A 100 -8.03 -10.06 17.23
CA LEU A 100 -7.21 -10.91 18.09
C LEU A 100 -6.53 -10.14 19.22
N ILE A 101 -6.38 -8.82 19.05
CA ILE A 101 -5.80 -7.96 20.07
C ILE A 101 -6.71 -7.96 21.31
N LYS A 102 -8.00 -7.68 21.11
CA LYS A 102 -9.01 -7.74 22.18
C LYS A 102 -10.39 -7.90 21.59
N ARG A 103 -10.94 -9.11 21.65
CA ARG A 103 -12.23 -9.48 21.07
C ARG A 103 -13.39 -8.56 21.50
N SER A 104 -13.43 -8.18 22.79
CA SER A 104 -14.48 -7.28 23.31
C SER A 104 -14.40 -5.84 22.80
N GLN A 105 -13.30 -5.43 22.18
CA GLN A 105 -13.06 -4.08 21.69
C GLN A 105 -12.71 -4.04 20.20
N THR A 106 -13.03 -5.09 19.45
CA THR A 106 -12.69 -5.21 18.02
C THR A 106 -13.11 -3.99 17.22
N GLY A 107 -14.34 -3.48 17.44
CA GLY A 107 -14.86 -2.31 16.75
C GLY A 107 -14.05 -1.03 17.04
N ALA A 108 -13.68 -0.81 18.30
CA ALA A 108 -12.89 0.34 18.69
C ALA A 108 -11.47 0.28 18.09
N ILE A 109 -10.82 -0.87 18.15
CA ILE A 109 -9.47 -1.07 17.58
C ILE A 109 -9.49 -0.93 16.06
N ALA A 110 -10.51 -1.50 15.38
CA ALA A 110 -10.69 -1.33 13.94
C ALA A 110 -10.90 0.14 13.56
N GLY A 111 -11.72 0.85 14.32
CA GLY A 111 -11.95 2.29 14.14
C GLY A 111 -10.69 3.11 14.31
N MET A 112 -9.88 2.85 15.34
CA MET A 112 -8.59 3.49 15.54
C MET A 112 -7.62 3.20 14.40
N THR A 113 -7.52 1.95 13.97
CA THR A 113 -6.67 1.55 12.84
C THR A 113 -7.05 2.30 11.57
N GLY A 114 -8.35 2.39 11.27
CA GLY A 114 -8.85 3.17 10.13
C GLY A 114 -8.60 4.67 10.26
N ALA A 115 -8.77 5.23 11.47
CA ALA A 115 -8.52 6.65 11.72
C ALA A 115 -7.04 7.02 11.48
N TYR A 116 -6.10 6.25 12.01
CA TYR A 116 -4.66 6.44 11.76
C TYR A 116 -4.30 6.25 10.28
N GLY A 117 -4.94 5.31 9.59
CA GLY A 117 -4.79 5.15 8.13
C GLY A 117 -5.21 6.40 7.36
N ASN A 118 -6.33 7.04 7.74
CA ASN A 118 -6.78 8.29 7.13
C ASN A 118 -5.85 9.46 7.42
N VAL A 119 -5.33 9.59 8.65
CA VAL A 119 -4.32 10.61 8.99
C VAL A 119 -3.07 10.41 8.13
N GLY A 120 -2.59 9.18 8.01
CA GLY A 120 -1.47 8.85 7.12
C GLY A 120 -1.74 9.23 5.66
N ALA A 121 -2.95 8.96 5.17
CA ALA A 121 -3.35 9.32 3.81
C ALA A 121 -3.28 10.85 3.57
N VAL A 122 -3.71 11.67 4.53
CA VAL A 122 -3.62 13.14 4.45
C VAL A 122 -2.16 13.59 4.44
N VAL A 123 -1.32 13.04 5.32
CA VAL A 123 0.12 13.37 5.37
C VAL A 123 0.79 13.06 4.03
N TYR A 124 0.52 11.87 3.45
CA TYR A 124 1.08 11.51 2.15
C TYR A 124 0.50 12.35 0.99
N LEU A 125 -0.75 12.80 1.09
CA LEU A 125 -1.32 13.71 0.09
C LEU A 125 -0.60 15.07 0.10
N ILE A 126 -0.31 15.61 1.27
CA ILE A 126 0.48 16.84 1.42
C ILE A 126 1.90 16.63 0.87
N ALA A 127 2.55 15.51 1.21
CA ALA A 127 3.86 15.19 0.71
C ALA A 127 3.89 15.08 -0.83
N TYR A 128 2.87 14.47 -1.44
CA TYR A 128 2.74 14.40 -2.90
C TYR A 128 2.58 15.77 -3.56
N ALA A 129 1.87 16.69 -2.90
CA ALA A 129 1.68 18.04 -3.41
C ALA A 129 2.94 18.92 -3.33
N THR A 130 3.88 18.58 -2.44
CA THR A 130 5.07 19.40 -2.14
C THR A 130 6.37 18.82 -2.67
N LEU A 131 6.44 17.52 -2.90
CA LEU A 131 7.65 16.81 -3.30
C LEU A 131 7.62 16.41 -4.79
N PRO A 132 8.78 16.33 -5.45
CA PRO A 132 8.91 15.65 -6.74
C PRO A 132 8.44 14.20 -6.63
N VAL A 133 7.79 13.68 -7.66
CA VAL A 133 7.16 12.36 -7.67
C VAL A 133 8.12 11.23 -7.26
N ASN A 134 9.36 11.28 -7.72
CA ASN A 134 10.38 10.27 -7.37
C ASN A 134 10.71 10.30 -5.87
N GLN A 135 10.87 11.49 -5.29
CA GLN A 135 11.15 11.66 -3.86
C GLN A 135 9.95 11.24 -3.01
N PHE A 136 8.73 11.49 -3.49
CA PHE A 136 7.51 11.05 -2.84
C PHE A 136 7.45 9.51 -2.74
N PHE A 137 7.72 8.78 -3.81
CA PHE A 137 7.74 7.32 -3.77
C PHE A 137 8.89 6.77 -2.92
N LEU A 138 10.06 7.43 -2.92
CA LEU A 138 11.17 7.09 -2.01
C LEU A 138 10.78 7.29 -0.53
N LEU A 139 10.06 8.36 -0.22
CA LEU A 139 9.57 8.60 1.14
C LEU A 139 8.65 7.48 1.60
N ILE A 140 7.70 7.05 0.75
CA ILE A 140 6.82 5.92 1.10
C ILE A 140 7.62 4.62 1.25
N ALA A 141 8.58 4.35 0.36
CA ALA A 141 9.45 3.20 0.47
C ALA A 141 10.24 3.20 1.79
N GLY A 142 10.79 4.36 2.18
CA GLY A 142 11.50 4.53 3.45
C GLY A 142 10.60 4.26 4.66
N THR A 143 9.37 4.78 4.67
CA THR A 143 8.41 4.50 5.74
C THR A 143 7.97 3.03 5.77
N ALA A 144 7.88 2.36 4.62
CA ALA A 144 7.63 0.93 4.56
C ALA A 144 8.78 0.11 5.16
N VAL A 145 10.03 0.52 4.91
CA VAL A 145 11.22 -0.09 5.56
C VAL A 145 11.19 0.11 7.07
N LEU A 146 10.85 1.30 7.56
CA LEU A 146 10.68 1.56 8.99
C LEU A 146 9.59 0.67 9.59
N GLY A 147 8.47 0.51 8.89
CA GLY A 147 7.40 -0.41 9.29
C GLY A 147 7.88 -1.86 9.33
N PHE A 148 8.66 -2.31 8.34
CA PHE A 148 9.26 -3.63 8.31
C PHE A 148 10.19 -3.87 9.52
N VAL A 149 11.07 -2.93 9.81
CA VAL A 149 11.98 -2.98 10.97
C VAL A 149 11.17 -3.04 12.27
N SER A 150 10.14 -2.21 12.40
CA SER A 150 9.25 -2.23 13.57
C SER A 150 8.57 -3.59 13.75
N LEU A 151 8.13 -4.23 12.67
CA LEU A 151 7.53 -5.58 12.71
C LEU A 151 8.52 -6.67 13.14
N LEU A 152 9.81 -6.53 12.86
CA LEU A 152 10.82 -7.49 13.35
C LEU A 152 10.88 -7.51 14.87
N PHE A 153 10.81 -6.35 15.50
CA PHE A 153 10.85 -6.21 16.96
C PHE A 153 9.48 -6.47 17.61
N LEU A 154 8.39 -6.43 16.87
CA LEU A 154 7.06 -6.68 17.42
C LEU A 154 6.88 -8.16 17.71
N SER A 155 6.68 -8.50 19.00
CA SER A 155 6.36 -9.87 19.39
C SER A 155 4.88 -10.14 19.18
N LEU A 156 4.54 -10.77 18.05
CA LEU A 156 3.19 -11.25 17.74
C LEU A 156 2.98 -12.71 18.21
N ILE A 157 3.78 -13.18 19.16
CA ILE A 157 3.81 -14.58 19.57
C ILE A 157 2.53 -14.98 20.33
N HIS A 158 1.81 -14.02 20.87
CA HIS A 158 0.60 -14.23 21.66
C HIS A 158 -0.70 -13.79 20.97
N ILE A 159 -0.69 -13.54 19.65
CA ILE A 159 -1.86 -13.14 18.89
C ILE A 159 -2.25 -14.21 17.88
#